data_21933432c753847053c88dd18e2baef1
#
_entry.id   21933432c753847053c88dd18e2baef1
#
_cell.length_a   1.000
_cell.length_b   1.000
_cell.length_c   1.000
_cell.angle_alpha   90.00
_cell.angle_beta   90.00
_cell.angle_gamma   90.00
#
_symmetry.space_group_name_H-M   'P 1'
#
loop_
_entity.id
_entity.type
_entity.pdbx_description
1 polymer ?
#
loop_
_entity_poly.entity_id
_entity_poly.type
_entity_poly.pdbx_seq_one_letter_code
_entity_poly.pdbx_strand_id
1 'polypeptide(L)'
;MRILVIGGGVFLGAAVVDSALARGHAITVFNRGRARSDWPAGVEAIVGDRSSDLGQLQGRDFEAVIDVCGYVPADLRASAAALASCGRYCFVSSISAYASFAHAPVREGDALAVSDGIAEDDADRARHYGPQKAACERVVTAAFGERALIVRPGLIVGPGDGTGRFSYWPWRALAGGDILVPDASGDDPIQLIDVRDLADWIVLAVEANASGAFNATGPQDGRACGWPEVLEACIDAARRRGGSPLRFVPVGEAFLLEQGVAPWNELPLWVPSTDADHLGFARVDCSRAVDAGLVTRPLADTVDAVLDEFATLVDDHPRRRGKLTPERERELIARWRERAATRDAAAGATTP
;
A
#
# COMPACT_ATOMS: atom_id res chain seq x y z
N MET A 1 -0.46 8.62 25.79
CA MET A 1 -0.15 7.18 26.01
C MET A 1 1.36 6.96 25.82
N ARG A 2 1.88 5.89 26.40
CA ARG A 2 3.23 5.37 26.08
C ARG A 2 3.05 4.31 24.99
N ILE A 3 3.52 4.63 23.79
CA ILE A 3 3.33 3.78 22.60
C ILE A 3 4.68 3.24 22.14
N LEU A 4 4.79 1.94 21.97
CA LEU A 4 5.91 1.29 21.30
C LEU A 4 5.57 1.10 19.81
N VAL A 5 6.44 1.59 18.92
CA VAL A 5 6.36 1.30 17.47
C VAL A 5 7.47 0.33 17.10
N ILE A 6 7.10 -0.90 16.71
CA ILE A 6 8.04 -1.89 16.18
C ILE A 6 8.16 -1.67 14.66
N GLY A 7 9.35 -1.20 14.22
CA GLY A 7 9.59 -0.72 12.86
C GLY A 7 9.90 0.78 12.86
N GLY A 8 8.94 1.62 12.55
CA GLY A 8 8.99 3.08 12.72
C GLY A 8 9.98 3.87 11.84
N GLY A 9 10.91 3.22 11.17
CA GLY A 9 12.01 3.93 10.49
C GLY A 9 11.71 4.45 9.10
N VAL A 10 10.71 3.92 8.41
CA VAL A 10 10.36 4.26 7.02
C VAL A 10 8.86 4.21 6.79
N PHE A 11 8.39 4.92 5.78
CA PHE A 11 7.04 4.87 5.22
C PHE A 11 5.95 4.85 6.31
N LEU A 12 5.08 3.81 6.34
CA LEU A 12 3.99 3.74 7.32
C LEU A 12 4.49 3.86 8.77
N GLY A 13 5.61 3.22 9.09
CA GLY A 13 6.15 3.29 10.45
C GLY A 13 6.57 4.70 10.84
N ALA A 14 7.20 5.44 9.93
CA ALA A 14 7.55 6.84 10.16
C ALA A 14 6.31 7.73 10.30
N ALA A 15 5.30 7.53 9.43
CA ALA A 15 4.05 8.26 9.50
C ALA A 15 3.28 8.00 10.81
N VAL A 16 3.29 6.76 11.32
CA VAL A 16 2.69 6.42 12.62
C VAL A 16 3.43 7.14 13.77
N VAL A 17 4.75 7.20 13.73
CA VAL A 17 5.52 7.94 14.74
C VAL A 17 5.17 9.43 14.70
N ASP A 18 5.14 10.02 13.50
CA ASP A 18 4.84 11.44 13.33
C ASP A 18 3.39 11.77 13.78
N SER A 19 2.41 10.94 13.40
CA SER A 19 1.01 11.08 13.83
C SER A 19 0.85 10.96 15.36
N ALA A 20 1.49 9.96 15.96
CA ALA A 20 1.41 9.74 17.40
C ALA A 20 2.06 10.87 18.19
N LEU A 21 3.18 11.42 17.72
CA LEU A 21 3.84 12.60 18.32
C LEU A 21 2.95 13.84 18.23
N ALA A 22 2.34 14.09 17.06
CA ALA A 22 1.44 15.23 16.85
C ALA A 22 0.23 15.20 17.81
N ARG A 23 -0.15 14.00 18.26
CA ARG A 23 -1.24 13.79 19.24
C ARG A 23 -0.74 13.78 20.70
N GLY A 24 0.54 14.06 20.93
CA GLY A 24 1.10 14.21 22.27
C GLY A 24 1.44 12.91 23.00
N HIS A 25 1.65 11.81 22.28
CA HIS A 25 2.05 10.54 22.89
C HIS A 25 3.54 10.47 23.14
N ALA A 26 3.96 9.73 24.16
CA ALA A 26 5.34 9.37 24.42
C ALA A 26 5.69 8.12 23.57
N ILE A 27 6.64 8.25 22.67
CA ILE A 27 6.94 7.24 21.67
C ILE A 27 8.27 6.56 21.97
N THR A 28 8.27 5.23 22.03
CA THR A 28 9.45 4.39 21.92
C THR A 28 9.43 3.70 20.56
N VAL A 29 10.53 3.78 19.82
CA VAL A 29 10.71 3.05 18.56
C VAL A 29 11.70 1.94 18.77
N PHE A 30 11.36 0.73 18.33
CA PHE A 30 12.27 -0.42 18.29
C PHE A 30 12.54 -0.83 16.86
N ASN A 31 13.75 -0.65 16.37
CA ASN A 31 14.18 -1.03 15.03
C ASN A 31 15.70 -1.22 14.93
N ARG A 32 16.17 -1.66 13.76
CA ARG A 32 17.58 -1.95 13.50
C ARG A 32 18.48 -0.70 13.31
N GLY A 33 17.97 0.51 13.43
CA GLY A 33 18.72 1.76 13.28
C GLY A 33 19.24 2.06 11.86
N ARG A 34 18.83 1.33 10.83
CA ARG A 34 19.42 1.42 9.48
C ARG A 34 18.84 2.54 8.62
N ALA A 35 17.60 2.91 8.84
CA ALA A 35 16.86 3.81 7.94
C ALA A 35 16.73 5.24 8.50
N ARG A 36 16.65 5.39 9.80
CA ARG A 36 16.53 6.68 10.49
C ARG A 36 17.28 6.62 11.82
N SER A 37 18.14 7.59 12.03
CA SER A 37 18.91 7.76 13.28
C SER A 37 18.60 9.09 13.99
N ASP A 38 18.03 10.06 13.25
CA ASP A 38 17.66 11.39 13.73
C ASP A 38 16.16 11.42 14.09
N TRP A 39 15.86 11.08 15.33
CA TRP A 39 14.49 11.08 15.81
C TRP A 39 14.09 12.47 16.36
N PRO A 40 12.82 12.88 16.17
CA PRO A 40 12.32 14.09 16.80
C PRO A 40 12.42 14.05 18.32
N ALA A 41 12.44 15.23 18.95
CA ALA A 41 12.33 15.33 20.41
C ALA A 41 11.06 14.61 20.90
N GLY A 42 11.19 13.82 21.97
CA GLY A 42 10.08 13.02 22.52
C GLY A 42 10.02 11.57 22.03
N VAL A 43 10.92 11.18 21.10
CA VAL A 43 11.06 9.78 20.67
C VAL A 43 12.26 9.14 21.35
N GLU A 44 12.03 8.06 22.07
CA GLU A 44 13.08 7.15 22.53
C GLU A 44 13.36 6.10 21.47
N ALA A 45 14.59 5.96 20.99
CA ALA A 45 14.97 4.94 20.03
C ALA A 45 15.75 3.81 20.69
N ILE A 46 15.27 2.59 20.55
CA ILE A 46 15.94 1.36 20.96
C ILE A 46 16.39 0.64 19.70
N VAL A 47 17.70 0.50 19.52
CA VAL A 47 18.26 -0.21 18.37
C VAL A 47 18.38 -1.70 18.70
N GLY A 48 17.72 -2.53 17.88
CA GLY A 48 17.74 -3.99 18.04
C GLY A 48 17.06 -4.70 16.88
N ASP A 49 17.38 -5.97 16.75
CA ASP A 49 16.68 -6.89 15.81
C ASP A 49 15.57 -7.61 16.55
N ARG A 50 14.36 -7.63 15.95
CA ARG A 50 13.19 -8.27 16.56
C ARG A 50 13.36 -9.79 16.72
N SER A 51 14.26 -10.42 15.98
CA SER A 51 14.52 -11.87 16.08
C SER A 51 15.39 -12.25 17.27
N SER A 52 16.17 -11.31 17.84
CA SER A 52 17.17 -11.59 18.90
C SER A 52 17.11 -10.66 20.09
N ASP A 53 16.66 -9.40 19.92
CA ASP A 53 16.92 -8.35 20.89
C ASP A 53 15.66 -7.84 21.62
N LEU A 54 14.52 -8.53 21.49
CA LEU A 54 13.26 -8.19 22.17
C LEU A 54 13.38 -8.18 23.71
N GLY A 55 14.38 -8.83 24.26
CA GLY A 55 14.70 -8.76 25.69
C GLY A 55 14.89 -7.33 26.21
N GLN A 56 15.33 -6.38 25.35
CA GLN A 56 15.47 -4.97 25.71
C GLN A 56 14.11 -4.29 26.01
N LEU A 57 12.99 -4.90 25.61
CA LEU A 57 11.63 -4.40 25.84
C LEU A 57 10.98 -4.99 27.09
N GLN A 58 11.58 -6.02 27.67
CA GLN A 58 11.03 -6.70 28.86
C GLN A 58 10.99 -5.75 30.07
N GLY A 59 9.91 -5.83 30.84
CA GLY A 59 9.72 -5.01 32.02
C GLY A 59 9.34 -3.55 31.74
N ARG A 60 9.27 -3.15 30.47
CA ARG A 60 8.78 -1.83 30.08
C ARG A 60 7.25 -1.85 30.02
N ASP A 61 6.65 -0.74 30.41
CA ASP A 61 5.21 -0.60 30.49
C ASP A 61 4.71 0.25 29.30
N PHE A 62 4.14 -0.43 28.30
CA PHE A 62 3.52 0.19 27.13
C PHE A 62 2.00 0.08 27.21
N GLU A 63 1.31 1.23 27.05
CA GLU A 63 -0.16 1.25 26.95
C GLU A 63 -0.61 0.72 25.60
N ALA A 64 0.21 0.89 24.56
CA ALA A 64 -0.05 0.30 23.25
C ALA A 64 1.27 -0.08 22.53
N VAL A 65 1.16 -1.10 21.69
CA VAL A 65 2.20 -1.51 20.73
C VAL A 65 1.62 -1.40 19.33
N ILE A 66 2.33 -0.78 18.40
CA ILE A 66 1.99 -0.74 16.98
C ILE A 66 3.11 -1.44 16.21
N ASP A 67 2.82 -2.64 15.71
CA ASP A 67 3.76 -3.47 14.95
C ASP A 67 3.51 -3.33 13.45
N VAL A 68 4.36 -2.57 12.77
CA VAL A 68 4.26 -2.31 11.33
C VAL A 68 5.18 -3.21 10.48
N CYS A 69 5.95 -4.09 11.10
CA CYS A 69 6.98 -4.88 10.41
C CYS A 69 6.97 -6.38 10.74
N GLY A 70 5.86 -6.92 11.22
CA GLY A 70 5.68 -8.34 11.41
C GLY A 70 5.38 -9.05 10.09
N TYR A 71 6.23 -10.01 9.70
CA TYR A 71 6.09 -10.70 8.41
C TYR A 71 5.99 -12.20 8.53
N VAL A 72 6.48 -12.77 9.61
CA VAL A 72 6.47 -14.21 9.86
C VAL A 72 5.94 -14.52 11.26
N PRO A 73 5.20 -15.63 11.48
CA PRO A 73 4.60 -15.98 12.77
C PRO A 73 5.59 -16.08 13.91
N ALA A 74 6.79 -16.60 13.66
CA ALA A 74 7.84 -16.73 14.67
C ALA A 74 8.19 -15.37 15.31
N ASP A 75 8.32 -14.31 14.50
CA ASP A 75 8.55 -12.95 14.98
C ASP A 75 7.42 -12.45 15.89
N LEU A 76 6.16 -12.73 15.50
CA LEU A 76 5.00 -12.30 16.28
C LEU A 76 4.86 -13.08 17.59
N ARG A 77 5.22 -14.37 17.63
CA ARG A 77 5.26 -15.15 18.88
C ARG A 77 6.29 -14.57 19.85
N ALA A 78 7.49 -14.25 19.34
CA ALA A 78 8.54 -13.64 20.15
C ALA A 78 8.09 -12.26 20.69
N SER A 79 7.50 -11.41 19.83
CA SER A 79 6.98 -10.11 20.27
C SER A 79 5.83 -10.25 21.27
N ALA A 80 4.89 -11.20 21.06
CA ALA A 80 3.79 -11.44 21.96
C ALA A 80 4.27 -11.90 23.36
N ALA A 81 5.30 -12.75 23.40
CA ALA A 81 5.88 -13.19 24.67
C ALA A 81 6.58 -12.04 25.41
N ALA A 82 7.37 -11.22 24.70
CA ALA A 82 8.09 -10.09 25.28
C ALA A 82 7.16 -8.96 25.76
N LEU A 83 6.01 -8.79 25.13
CA LEU A 83 5.08 -7.66 25.31
C LEU A 83 3.70 -8.10 25.84
N ALA A 84 3.61 -9.25 26.48
CA ALA A 84 2.34 -9.82 26.96
C ALA A 84 1.55 -8.89 27.90
N SER A 85 2.24 -8.00 28.64
CA SER A 85 1.66 -7.03 29.57
C SER A 85 1.18 -5.74 28.94
N CYS A 86 1.43 -5.49 27.64
CA CYS A 86 0.99 -4.26 27.00
C CYS A 86 -0.55 -4.11 27.02
N GLY A 87 -1.01 -2.87 27.13
CA GLY A 87 -2.45 -2.60 27.17
C GLY A 87 -3.16 -3.02 25.89
N ARG A 88 -2.57 -2.76 24.72
CA ARG A 88 -3.11 -3.11 23.39
C ARG A 88 -1.99 -3.46 22.40
N TYR A 89 -2.27 -4.40 21.50
CA TYR A 89 -1.35 -4.76 20.41
C TYR A 89 -2.03 -4.54 19.06
N CYS A 90 -1.57 -3.53 18.33
CA CYS A 90 -1.98 -3.25 16.95
C CYS A 90 -0.99 -3.91 15.99
N PHE A 91 -1.47 -4.82 15.18
CA PHE A 91 -0.68 -5.47 14.13
C PHE A 91 -1.11 -4.98 12.76
N VAL A 92 -0.17 -4.44 11.99
CA VAL A 92 -0.40 -4.07 10.59
C VAL A 92 -0.20 -5.29 9.71
N SER A 93 -1.32 -5.87 9.29
CA SER A 93 -1.42 -6.99 8.37
C SER A 93 -1.46 -6.52 6.90
N SER A 94 -2.33 -7.09 6.09
CA SER A 94 -2.58 -6.74 4.69
C SER A 94 -3.88 -7.38 4.22
N ILE A 95 -4.54 -6.79 3.21
CA ILE A 95 -5.61 -7.48 2.49
C ILE A 95 -5.13 -8.78 1.83
N SER A 96 -3.83 -8.91 1.53
CA SER A 96 -3.25 -10.16 1.01
C SER A 96 -3.40 -11.35 1.95
N ALA A 97 -3.82 -11.13 3.21
CA ALA A 97 -4.15 -12.21 4.14
C ALA A 97 -5.42 -12.98 3.76
N TYR A 98 -6.27 -12.43 2.89
CA TYR A 98 -7.45 -13.15 2.41
C TYR A 98 -7.09 -14.32 1.50
N ALA A 99 -7.91 -15.37 1.57
CA ALA A 99 -7.71 -16.58 0.78
C ALA A 99 -8.05 -16.38 -0.71
N SER A 100 -8.94 -15.44 -1.04
CA SER A 100 -9.43 -15.22 -2.40
C SER A 100 -9.92 -13.80 -2.59
N PHE A 101 -9.78 -13.31 -3.80
CA PHE A 101 -10.38 -12.07 -4.31
C PHE A 101 -11.35 -12.34 -5.47
N ALA A 102 -11.77 -13.58 -5.71
CA ALA A 102 -12.67 -13.93 -6.79
C ALA A 102 -14.12 -13.45 -6.58
N HIS A 103 -14.40 -12.74 -5.50
CA HIS A 103 -15.70 -12.13 -5.20
C HIS A 103 -15.53 -10.69 -4.73
N ALA A 104 -16.60 -9.92 -4.76
CA ALA A 104 -16.65 -8.54 -4.29
C ALA A 104 -18.00 -8.23 -3.63
N PRO A 105 -18.02 -7.39 -2.59
CA PRO A 105 -16.85 -6.84 -1.89
C PRO A 105 -16.20 -7.86 -0.96
N VAL A 106 -14.88 -7.70 -0.72
CA VAL A 106 -14.14 -8.48 0.28
C VAL A 106 -14.33 -7.86 1.65
N ARG A 107 -14.68 -8.68 2.66
CA ARG A 107 -15.04 -8.23 4.02
C ARG A 107 -14.14 -8.85 5.08
N GLU A 108 -14.09 -8.24 6.27
CA GLU A 108 -13.28 -8.72 7.40
C GLU A 108 -13.60 -10.15 7.83
N GLY A 109 -14.84 -10.59 7.60
CA GLY A 109 -15.31 -11.94 7.91
C GLY A 109 -14.93 -13.01 6.88
N ASP A 110 -14.35 -12.63 5.75
CA ASP A 110 -13.99 -13.59 4.70
C ASP A 110 -12.80 -14.46 5.12
N ALA A 111 -12.72 -15.63 4.50
CA ALA A 111 -11.71 -16.63 4.80
C ALA A 111 -10.29 -16.10 4.59
N LEU A 112 -9.40 -16.42 5.51
CA LEU A 112 -7.98 -16.10 5.42
C LEU A 112 -7.20 -17.23 4.76
N ALA A 113 -6.11 -16.84 4.11
CA ALA A 113 -5.18 -17.77 3.50
C ALA A 113 -4.62 -18.78 4.53
N VAL A 114 -4.43 -20.02 4.06
CA VAL A 114 -3.90 -21.10 4.87
C VAL A 114 -2.38 -21.15 4.71
N SER A 115 -1.69 -21.39 5.82
CA SER A 115 -0.23 -21.47 5.87
C SER A 115 0.29 -22.89 6.12
N ASP A 116 -0.54 -23.90 5.89
CA ASP A 116 -0.18 -25.31 6.12
C ASP A 116 1.02 -25.70 5.25
N GLY A 117 2.03 -26.30 5.87
CA GLY A 117 3.27 -26.69 5.20
C GLY A 117 4.27 -25.54 4.97
N ILE A 118 3.96 -24.32 5.38
CA ILE A 118 4.89 -23.18 5.33
C ILE A 118 5.55 -23.05 6.72
N ALA A 119 6.87 -22.98 6.75
CA ALA A 119 7.59 -22.80 8.01
C ALA A 119 7.25 -21.44 8.65
N GLU A 120 7.19 -21.40 9.99
CA GLU A 120 6.80 -20.17 10.73
C GLU A 120 7.82 -19.03 10.61
N ASP A 121 9.03 -19.33 10.20
CA ASP A 121 10.13 -18.38 9.96
C ASP A 121 10.44 -18.18 8.47
N ASP A 122 9.61 -18.74 7.57
CA ASP A 122 9.79 -18.62 6.13
C ASP A 122 9.67 -17.16 5.70
N ALA A 123 10.77 -16.60 5.27
CA ALA A 123 10.89 -15.20 4.85
C ALA A 123 10.69 -14.99 3.33
N ASP A 124 10.30 -16.03 2.56
CA ASP A 124 9.99 -15.89 1.13
C ASP A 124 8.68 -15.13 0.91
N ARG A 125 8.80 -13.78 0.99
CA ARG A 125 7.66 -12.88 0.80
C ARG A 125 7.09 -12.90 -0.62
N ALA A 126 7.87 -13.25 -1.60
CA ALA A 126 7.39 -13.28 -2.97
C ALA A 126 6.33 -14.39 -3.14
N ARG A 127 6.49 -15.48 -2.41
CA ARG A 127 5.65 -16.67 -2.52
C ARG A 127 4.60 -16.80 -1.42
N HIS A 128 4.96 -16.44 -0.18
CA HIS A 128 4.17 -16.79 1.00
C HIS A 128 3.64 -15.59 1.79
N TYR A 129 3.70 -14.37 1.24
CA TYR A 129 3.32 -13.15 1.95
C TYR A 129 1.92 -13.20 2.57
N GLY A 130 0.90 -13.53 1.77
CA GLY A 130 -0.50 -13.57 2.24
C GLY A 130 -0.72 -14.63 3.33
N PRO A 131 -0.39 -15.91 3.10
CA PRO A 131 -0.47 -16.97 4.11
C PRO A 131 0.28 -16.65 5.41
N GLN A 132 1.48 -16.05 5.31
CA GLN A 132 2.26 -15.65 6.48
C GLN A 132 1.59 -14.50 7.25
N LYS A 133 1.05 -13.49 6.56
CA LYS A 133 0.28 -12.43 7.22
C LYS A 133 -0.95 -12.99 7.94
N ALA A 134 -1.70 -13.89 7.32
CA ALA A 134 -2.83 -14.57 7.95
C ALA A 134 -2.41 -15.37 9.19
N ALA A 135 -1.27 -16.06 9.14
CA ALA A 135 -0.72 -16.78 10.30
C ALA A 135 -0.29 -15.81 11.42
N CYS A 136 0.31 -14.67 11.08
CA CYS A 136 0.65 -13.62 12.04
C CYS A 136 -0.60 -13.08 12.76
N GLU A 137 -1.71 -12.84 12.04
CA GLU A 137 -2.98 -12.42 12.65
C GLU A 137 -3.49 -13.44 13.67
N ARG A 138 -3.42 -14.74 13.35
CA ARG A 138 -3.81 -15.80 14.28
C ARG A 138 -2.96 -15.77 15.56
N VAL A 139 -1.65 -15.57 15.45
CA VAL A 139 -0.74 -15.45 16.61
C VAL A 139 -1.13 -14.27 17.49
N VAL A 140 -1.32 -13.08 16.91
CA VAL A 140 -1.66 -11.86 17.66
C VAL A 140 -3.03 -12.00 18.32
N THR A 141 -4.03 -12.49 17.58
CA THR A 141 -5.38 -12.69 18.11
C THR A 141 -5.39 -13.69 19.27
N ALA A 142 -4.64 -14.79 19.15
CA ALA A 142 -4.55 -15.80 20.23
C ALA A 142 -3.84 -15.24 21.47
N ALA A 143 -2.81 -14.40 21.30
CA ALA A 143 -2.03 -13.87 22.41
C ALA A 143 -2.76 -12.72 23.15
N PHE A 144 -3.46 -11.86 22.44
CA PHE A 144 -3.99 -10.62 23.00
C PHE A 144 -5.53 -10.57 23.10
N GLY A 145 -6.27 -11.46 22.43
CA GLY A 145 -7.73 -11.51 22.48
C GLY A 145 -8.37 -10.17 22.13
N GLU A 146 -9.20 -9.63 23.02
CA GLU A 146 -9.86 -8.31 22.83
C GLU A 146 -8.89 -7.12 22.83
N ARG A 147 -7.67 -7.31 23.25
CA ARG A 147 -6.61 -6.29 23.15
C ARG A 147 -5.92 -6.26 21.78
N ALA A 148 -6.24 -7.21 20.88
CA ALA A 148 -5.70 -7.27 19.55
C ALA A 148 -6.46 -6.33 18.59
N LEU A 149 -5.74 -5.48 17.89
CA LEU A 149 -6.21 -4.71 16.76
C LEU A 149 -5.45 -5.17 15.51
N ILE A 150 -6.16 -5.69 14.53
CA ILE A 150 -5.59 -6.14 13.24
C ILE A 150 -5.99 -5.14 12.17
N VAL A 151 -5.02 -4.54 11.53
CA VAL A 151 -5.25 -3.58 10.43
C VAL A 151 -4.85 -4.26 9.12
N ARG A 152 -5.77 -4.38 8.17
CA ARG A 152 -5.55 -4.94 6.83
C ARG A 152 -5.58 -3.81 5.79
N PRO A 153 -4.46 -3.13 5.55
CA PRO A 153 -4.40 -2.12 4.50
C PRO A 153 -4.38 -2.79 3.12
N GLY A 154 -4.94 -2.06 2.14
CA GLY A 154 -4.74 -2.32 0.72
C GLY A 154 -3.43 -1.72 0.22
N LEU A 155 -3.46 -1.10 -0.95
CA LEU A 155 -2.30 -0.39 -1.49
C LEU A 155 -2.05 0.90 -0.71
N ILE A 156 -1.00 0.92 0.08
CA ILE A 156 -0.54 2.13 0.77
C ILE A 156 0.30 2.95 -0.21
N VAL A 157 -0.01 4.24 -0.32
CA VAL A 157 0.65 5.17 -1.24
C VAL A 157 1.06 6.46 -0.52
N GLY A 158 1.84 7.31 -1.16
CA GLY A 158 2.22 8.61 -0.61
C GLY A 158 3.71 8.76 -0.36
N PRO A 159 4.11 9.81 0.38
CA PRO A 159 5.52 10.09 0.68
C PRO A 159 6.19 8.92 1.41
N GLY A 160 7.42 8.61 1.02
CA GLY A 160 8.19 7.50 1.60
C GLY A 160 7.91 6.13 0.98
N ASP A 161 6.97 5.99 0.02
CA ASP A 161 6.74 4.72 -0.68
C ASP A 161 7.94 4.32 -1.53
N GLY A 162 8.70 3.32 -1.06
CA GLY A 162 9.85 2.76 -1.78
C GLY A 162 9.48 1.86 -2.96
N THR A 163 8.19 1.49 -3.12
CA THR A 163 7.77 0.53 -4.16
C THR A 163 7.64 1.15 -5.54
N GLY A 164 7.36 2.45 -5.61
CA GLY A 164 7.16 3.19 -6.86
C GLY A 164 5.88 2.85 -7.61
N ARG A 165 4.96 2.08 -7.02
CA ARG A 165 3.74 1.62 -7.71
C ARG A 165 2.78 2.77 -8.04
N PHE A 166 2.48 3.61 -7.06
CA PHE A 166 1.63 4.78 -7.28
C PHE A 166 2.44 5.96 -7.83
N SER A 167 3.60 6.23 -7.25
CA SER A 167 4.43 7.40 -7.57
C SER A 167 4.95 7.40 -9.02
N TYR A 168 4.92 6.26 -9.70
CA TYR A 168 5.16 6.16 -11.15
C TYR A 168 4.25 7.12 -11.95
N TRP A 169 2.95 7.18 -11.64
CA TRP A 169 1.98 7.94 -12.43
C TRP A 169 2.14 9.46 -12.33
N PRO A 170 2.20 10.07 -11.12
CA PRO A 170 2.48 11.50 -11.00
C PRO A 170 3.81 11.91 -11.64
N TRP A 171 4.86 11.12 -11.39
CA TRP A 171 6.17 11.40 -11.93
C TRP A 171 6.20 11.29 -13.47
N ARG A 172 5.58 10.24 -14.02
CA ARG A 172 5.50 10.04 -15.47
C ARG A 172 4.68 11.14 -16.14
N ALA A 173 3.60 11.60 -15.51
CA ALA A 173 2.81 12.73 -15.98
C ALA A 173 3.63 14.03 -16.02
N LEU A 174 4.44 14.28 -14.98
CA LEU A 174 5.30 15.48 -14.93
C LEU A 174 6.32 15.51 -16.08
N ALA A 175 6.84 14.36 -16.50
CA ALA A 175 7.77 14.23 -17.62
C ALA A 175 7.14 14.57 -18.98
N GLY A 176 5.83 14.42 -19.12
CA GLY A 176 5.09 14.77 -20.35
C GLY A 176 5.19 13.77 -21.49
N GLY A 177 4.73 14.19 -22.69
CA GLY A 177 4.70 13.38 -23.90
C GLY A 177 3.54 12.40 -23.95
N ASP A 178 3.62 11.39 -24.82
CA ASP A 178 2.66 10.30 -24.89
C ASP A 178 2.91 9.31 -23.77
N ILE A 179 1.87 9.01 -22.99
CA ILE A 179 1.92 8.14 -21.82
C ILE A 179 0.96 6.98 -22.03
N LEU A 180 1.49 5.76 -22.02
CA LEU A 180 0.69 4.55 -22.12
C LEU A 180 -0.12 4.35 -20.86
N VAL A 181 -1.44 4.14 -21.03
CA VAL A 181 -2.34 3.72 -19.95
C VAL A 181 -3.14 2.50 -20.40
N PRO A 182 -3.54 1.61 -19.52
CA PRO A 182 -4.46 0.54 -19.90
C PRO A 182 -5.79 1.17 -20.35
N ASP A 183 -6.38 0.62 -21.40
CA ASP A 183 -7.76 0.95 -21.79
C ASP A 183 -8.70 0.24 -20.84
N ALA A 184 -8.72 0.73 -19.62
CA ALA A 184 -9.58 0.24 -18.57
C ALA A 184 -10.91 0.98 -18.63
N SER A 185 -12.01 0.27 -18.46
CA SER A 185 -13.33 0.90 -18.36
C SER A 185 -13.35 1.83 -17.14
N GLY A 186 -14.15 2.88 -17.17
CA GLY A 186 -14.34 3.77 -16.02
C GLY A 186 -14.82 3.04 -14.75
N ASP A 187 -15.27 1.78 -14.89
CA ASP A 187 -15.71 0.92 -13.80
C ASP A 187 -14.58 0.07 -13.19
N ASP A 188 -13.37 0.08 -13.76
CA ASP A 188 -12.23 -0.64 -13.20
C ASP A 188 -11.68 0.13 -12.00
N PRO A 189 -11.90 -0.36 -10.78
CA PRO A 189 -11.56 0.37 -9.58
C PRO A 189 -10.07 0.34 -9.30
N ILE A 190 -9.58 1.44 -8.71
CA ILE A 190 -8.28 1.52 -8.05
C ILE A 190 -8.54 1.84 -6.59
N GLN A 191 -8.14 0.95 -5.69
CA GLN A 191 -8.30 1.16 -4.25
C GLN A 191 -6.94 1.37 -3.60
N LEU A 192 -6.77 2.53 -2.97
CA LEU A 192 -5.51 2.95 -2.34
C LEU A 192 -5.79 3.76 -1.08
N ILE A 193 -4.79 3.86 -0.20
CA ILE A 193 -4.84 4.71 1.00
C ILE A 193 -3.54 5.49 1.14
N ASP A 194 -3.65 6.80 1.42
CA ASP A 194 -2.49 7.60 1.76
C ASP A 194 -1.88 7.13 3.09
N VAL A 195 -0.58 7.01 3.12
CA VAL A 195 0.18 6.54 4.29
C VAL A 195 -0.10 7.39 5.53
N ARG A 196 -0.36 8.69 5.36
CA ARG A 196 -0.66 9.63 6.45
C ARG A 196 -2.05 9.37 7.02
N ASP A 197 -3.06 9.11 6.15
CA ASP A 197 -4.43 8.81 6.58
C ASP A 197 -4.49 7.47 7.33
N LEU A 198 -3.78 6.47 6.82
CA LEU A 198 -3.67 5.18 7.47
C LEU A 198 -2.99 5.31 8.85
N ALA A 199 -1.91 6.08 8.93
CA ALA A 199 -1.19 6.31 10.18
C ALA A 199 -2.06 7.04 11.20
N ASP A 200 -2.74 8.11 10.79
CA ASP A 200 -3.63 8.90 11.64
C ASP A 200 -4.77 8.03 12.19
N TRP A 201 -5.36 7.20 11.33
CA TRP A 201 -6.41 6.28 11.75
C TRP A 201 -5.92 5.16 12.66
N ILE A 202 -4.74 4.58 12.41
CA ILE A 202 -4.16 3.57 13.31
C ILE A 202 -4.00 4.14 14.73
N VAL A 203 -3.46 5.35 14.86
CA VAL A 203 -3.29 5.99 16.17
C VAL A 203 -4.66 6.26 16.81
N LEU A 204 -5.62 6.79 16.06
CA LEU A 204 -6.99 7.02 16.54
C LEU A 204 -7.66 5.71 17.00
N ALA A 205 -7.54 4.62 16.24
CA ALA A 205 -8.11 3.33 16.58
C ALA A 205 -7.49 2.74 17.87
N VAL A 206 -6.18 2.95 18.05
CA VAL A 206 -5.48 2.56 19.28
C VAL A 206 -5.98 3.37 20.48
N GLU A 207 -6.13 4.69 20.35
CA GLU A 207 -6.71 5.57 21.40
C GLU A 207 -8.14 5.18 21.77
N ALA A 208 -8.95 4.86 20.76
CA ALA A 208 -10.35 4.44 20.92
C ALA A 208 -10.50 3.02 21.47
N ASN A 209 -9.40 2.31 21.74
CA ASN A 209 -9.42 0.90 22.15
C ASN A 209 -10.14 -0.02 21.15
N ALA A 210 -10.05 0.26 19.85
CA ALA A 210 -10.62 -0.60 18.82
C ALA A 210 -10.03 -2.02 18.86
N SER A 211 -10.83 -3.03 18.59
CA SER A 211 -10.42 -4.44 18.63
C SER A 211 -10.94 -5.25 17.46
N GLY A 212 -10.25 -6.36 17.14
CA GLY A 212 -10.56 -7.21 16.00
C GLY A 212 -9.94 -6.71 14.71
N ALA A 213 -10.42 -7.24 13.58
CA ALA A 213 -9.87 -6.92 12.27
C ALA A 213 -10.61 -5.76 11.58
N PHE A 214 -9.86 -4.93 10.87
CA PHE A 214 -10.37 -3.82 10.08
C PHE A 214 -9.67 -3.79 8.73
N ASN A 215 -10.44 -3.77 7.65
CA ASN A 215 -9.94 -3.36 6.35
C ASN A 215 -9.72 -1.84 6.36
N ALA A 216 -8.52 -1.40 6.03
CA ALA A 216 -8.14 0.01 6.07
C ALA A 216 -7.53 0.43 4.73
N THR A 217 -8.40 0.75 3.78
CA THR A 217 -8.03 1.31 2.48
C THR A 217 -9.05 2.38 2.10
N GLY A 218 -8.78 3.17 1.08
CA GLY A 218 -9.69 4.25 0.68
C GLY A 218 -10.48 3.91 -0.56
N PRO A 219 -11.32 4.84 -1.02
CA PRO A 219 -11.75 6.07 -0.35
C PRO A 219 -12.92 5.86 0.64
N GLN A 220 -13.24 6.97 1.38
CA GLN A 220 -14.21 6.99 2.47
C GLN A 220 -15.64 6.63 2.12
N ASP A 221 -16.08 6.99 0.91
CA ASP A 221 -17.47 6.82 0.45
C ASP A 221 -17.77 5.39 -0.02
N GLY A 222 -16.85 4.45 0.19
CA GLY A 222 -16.97 3.07 -0.26
C GLY A 222 -16.84 2.90 -1.77
N ARG A 223 -16.58 3.98 -2.52
CA ARG A 223 -16.27 3.92 -3.95
C ARG A 223 -14.77 3.95 -4.15
N ALA A 224 -14.22 2.90 -4.73
CA ALA A 224 -12.87 2.95 -5.26
C ALA A 224 -12.77 4.07 -6.32
N CYS A 225 -11.66 4.79 -6.39
CA CYS A 225 -11.41 5.66 -7.53
C CYS A 225 -11.18 4.82 -8.79
N GLY A 226 -11.53 5.37 -9.95
CA GLY A 226 -11.21 4.77 -11.24
C GLY A 226 -9.92 5.33 -11.82
N TRP A 227 -9.50 4.74 -12.94
CA TRP A 227 -8.39 5.28 -13.73
C TRP A 227 -8.58 6.75 -14.10
N PRO A 228 -9.76 7.22 -14.55
CA PRO A 228 -9.94 8.62 -14.91
C PRO A 228 -9.56 9.59 -13.78
N GLU A 229 -10.00 9.32 -12.54
CA GLU A 229 -9.71 10.21 -11.40
C GLU A 229 -8.22 10.24 -11.06
N VAL A 230 -7.54 9.07 -11.13
CA VAL A 230 -6.09 9.01 -10.88
C VAL A 230 -5.31 9.78 -11.94
N LEU A 231 -5.66 9.59 -13.20
CA LEU A 231 -4.99 10.24 -14.33
C LEU A 231 -5.26 11.75 -14.34
N GLU A 232 -6.48 12.20 -14.05
CA GLU A 232 -6.84 13.62 -13.97
C GLU A 232 -6.06 14.32 -12.84
N ALA A 233 -5.99 13.71 -11.65
CA ALA A 233 -5.19 14.24 -10.55
C ALA A 233 -3.71 14.38 -10.92
N CYS A 234 -3.15 13.41 -11.66
CA CYS A 234 -1.78 13.49 -12.16
C CYS A 234 -1.57 14.58 -13.23
N ILE A 235 -2.53 14.74 -14.16
CA ILE A 235 -2.50 15.83 -15.16
C ILE A 235 -2.49 17.19 -14.48
N ASP A 236 -3.41 17.41 -13.55
CA ASP A 236 -3.57 18.68 -12.89
C ASP A 236 -2.36 19.06 -12.04
N ALA A 237 -1.79 18.10 -11.32
CA ALA A 237 -0.57 18.31 -10.58
C ALA A 237 0.63 18.61 -11.50
N ALA A 238 0.76 17.92 -12.63
CA ALA A 238 1.80 18.18 -13.62
C ALA A 238 1.67 19.59 -14.20
N ARG A 239 0.45 20.03 -14.57
CA ARG A 239 0.17 21.37 -15.07
C ARG A 239 0.53 22.47 -14.06
N ARG A 240 0.10 22.30 -12.79
CA ARG A 240 0.43 23.27 -11.72
C ARG A 240 1.94 23.44 -11.51
N ARG A 241 2.71 22.38 -11.77
CA ARG A 241 4.18 22.34 -11.58
C ARG A 241 4.96 22.70 -12.85
N GLY A 242 4.29 23.15 -13.92
CA GLY A 242 4.95 23.51 -15.18
C GLY A 242 5.50 22.32 -15.94
N GLY A 243 4.92 21.14 -15.76
CA GLY A 243 5.27 19.93 -16.52
C GLY A 243 5.06 20.10 -18.03
N SER A 244 5.74 19.28 -18.81
CA SER A 244 5.61 19.28 -20.26
C SER A 244 4.20 18.85 -20.70
N PRO A 245 3.70 19.29 -21.85
CA PRO A 245 2.43 18.82 -22.39
C PRO A 245 2.40 17.28 -22.45
N LEU A 246 1.28 16.71 -22.01
CA LEU A 246 1.11 15.27 -21.95
C LEU A 246 -0.18 14.81 -22.63
N ARG A 247 -0.19 13.57 -23.09
CA ARG A 247 -1.38 12.89 -23.60
C ARG A 247 -1.37 11.44 -23.15
N PHE A 248 -2.41 10.99 -22.48
CA PHE A 248 -2.59 9.56 -22.24
C PHE A 248 -3.04 8.86 -23.52
N VAL A 249 -2.43 7.69 -23.76
CA VAL A 249 -2.71 6.82 -24.90
C VAL A 249 -3.30 5.53 -24.35
N PRO A 250 -4.64 5.36 -24.39
CA PRO A 250 -5.27 4.12 -23.99
C PRO A 250 -4.84 2.97 -24.90
N VAL A 251 -4.38 1.88 -24.30
CA VAL A 251 -3.92 0.68 -25.00
C VAL A 251 -4.72 -0.52 -24.49
N GLY A 252 -5.32 -1.26 -25.40
CA GLY A 252 -6.20 -2.38 -25.07
C GLY A 252 -5.49 -3.45 -24.26
N GLU A 253 -6.11 -3.94 -23.18
CA GLU A 253 -5.56 -4.91 -22.25
C GLU A 253 -5.09 -6.19 -22.92
N ALA A 254 -5.89 -6.74 -23.86
CA ALA A 254 -5.50 -7.93 -24.62
C ALA A 254 -4.18 -7.72 -25.39
N PHE A 255 -3.98 -6.53 -25.97
CA PHE A 255 -2.71 -6.22 -26.64
C PHE A 255 -1.56 -6.13 -25.64
N LEU A 256 -1.75 -5.48 -24.48
CA LEU A 256 -0.70 -5.39 -23.45
C LEU A 256 -0.25 -6.79 -22.99
N LEU A 257 -1.20 -7.69 -22.76
CA LEU A 257 -0.92 -9.09 -22.40
C LEU A 257 -0.21 -9.84 -23.53
N GLU A 258 -0.64 -9.69 -24.80
CA GLU A 258 0.03 -10.26 -25.97
C GLU A 258 1.48 -9.78 -26.11
N GLN A 259 1.76 -8.52 -25.74
CA GLN A 259 3.10 -7.95 -25.76
C GLN A 259 3.93 -8.31 -24.51
N GLY A 260 3.41 -9.10 -23.60
CA GLY A 260 4.08 -9.56 -22.40
C GLY A 260 4.28 -8.47 -21.34
N VAL A 261 3.45 -7.41 -21.36
CA VAL A 261 3.49 -6.38 -20.31
C VAL A 261 2.98 -6.98 -19.01
N ALA A 262 3.83 -6.98 -17.99
CA ALA A 262 3.50 -7.57 -16.70
C ALA A 262 2.55 -6.65 -15.91
N PRO A 263 1.29 -7.09 -15.66
CA PRO A 263 0.38 -6.37 -14.78
C PRO A 263 1.01 -6.11 -13.41
N TRP A 264 0.64 -5.00 -12.77
CA TRP A 264 1.12 -4.60 -11.45
C TRP A 264 2.63 -4.31 -11.33
N ASN A 265 3.46 -4.91 -12.17
CA ASN A 265 4.92 -4.78 -12.12
C ASN A 265 5.46 -3.77 -13.13
N GLU A 266 5.23 -3.96 -14.45
CA GLU A 266 5.66 -3.00 -15.48
C GLU A 266 4.66 -1.87 -15.62
N LEU A 267 3.36 -2.18 -15.57
CA LEU A 267 2.29 -1.18 -15.57
C LEU A 267 1.62 -1.17 -14.18
N PRO A 268 2.08 -0.32 -13.26
CA PRO A 268 1.60 -0.29 -11.90
C PRO A 268 0.10 0.05 -11.82
N LEU A 269 -0.57 -0.43 -10.78
CA LEU A 269 -2.00 -0.30 -10.51
C LEU A 269 -2.92 -1.06 -11.48
N TRP A 270 -2.42 -1.48 -12.63
CA TRP A 270 -3.22 -2.24 -13.58
C TRP A 270 -3.35 -3.70 -13.15
N VAL A 271 -4.59 -4.12 -12.97
CA VAL A 271 -5.03 -5.52 -12.86
C VAL A 271 -5.95 -5.76 -14.04
N PRO A 272 -5.70 -6.73 -14.92
CA PRO A 272 -6.55 -6.96 -16.09
C PRO A 272 -8.00 -7.23 -15.70
N SER A 273 -8.95 -6.62 -16.39
CA SER A 273 -10.38 -6.78 -16.13
C SER A 273 -10.88 -8.23 -16.33
N THR A 274 -10.12 -9.02 -17.10
CA THR A 274 -10.36 -10.45 -17.35
C THR A 274 -9.84 -11.37 -16.24
N ASP A 275 -9.12 -10.82 -15.25
CA ASP A 275 -8.59 -11.59 -14.12
C ASP A 275 -9.67 -11.81 -13.06
N ALA A 276 -10.46 -12.86 -13.23
CA ALA A 276 -11.56 -13.20 -12.34
C ALA A 276 -11.10 -13.52 -10.90
N ASP A 277 -9.87 -13.95 -10.72
CA ASP A 277 -9.32 -14.26 -9.40
C ASP A 277 -9.01 -13.00 -8.57
N HIS A 278 -8.95 -11.83 -9.21
CA HIS A 278 -8.68 -10.54 -8.59
C HIS A 278 -9.83 -9.55 -8.59
N LEU A 279 -11.06 -9.99 -8.89
CA LEU A 279 -12.27 -9.14 -8.97
C LEU A 279 -12.46 -8.26 -7.72
N GLY A 280 -12.22 -8.81 -6.54
CA GLY A 280 -12.38 -8.13 -5.23
C GLY A 280 -11.15 -7.37 -4.76
N PHE A 281 -10.02 -7.42 -5.49
CA PHE A 281 -8.74 -6.86 -5.02
C PHE A 281 -8.79 -5.35 -4.78
N ALA A 282 -9.53 -4.62 -5.62
CA ALA A 282 -9.79 -3.20 -5.45
C ALA A 282 -11.24 -2.90 -5.05
N ARG A 283 -11.92 -3.87 -4.44
CA ARG A 283 -13.31 -3.77 -3.96
C ARG A 283 -13.42 -4.33 -2.54
N VAL A 284 -12.52 -3.88 -1.67
CA VAL A 284 -12.49 -4.25 -0.25
C VAL A 284 -13.44 -3.34 0.52
N ASP A 285 -14.33 -3.91 1.32
CA ASP A 285 -15.25 -3.16 2.18
C ASP A 285 -14.49 -2.59 3.38
N CYS A 286 -14.48 -1.26 3.52
CA CYS A 286 -13.83 -0.53 4.60
C CYS A 286 -14.83 0.15 5.53
N SER A 287 -16.12 -0.12 5.41
CA SER A 287 -17.17 0.55 6.17
C SER A 287 -16.90 0.51 7.66
N ARG A 288 -16.40 -0.60 8.18
CA ARG A 288 -16.03 -0.75 9.59
C ARG A 288 -14.94 0.24 10.03
N ALA A 289 -13.92 0.49 9.20
CA ALA A 289 -12.87 1.46 9.50
C ALA A 289 -13.40 2.89 9.39
N VAL A 290 -14.27 3.16 8.42
CA VAL A 290 -14.94 4.46 8.25
C VAL A 290 -15.84 4.76 9.46
N ASP A 291 -16.64 3.81 9.92
CA ASP A 291 -17.46 3.96 11.13
C ASP A 291 -16.60 4.15 12.39
N ALA A 292 -15.37 3.64 12.38
CA ALA A 292 -14.35 3.85 13.41
C ALA A 292 -13.47 5.10 13.16
N GLY A 293 -13.90 6.02 12.29
CA GLY A 293 -13.28 7.33 12.09
C GLY A 293 -12.16 7.37 11.04
N LEU A 294 -12.06 6.39 10.14
CA LEU A 294 -11.15 6.50 9.00
C LEU A 294 -11.63 7.63 8.08
N VAL A 295 -10.75 8.60 7.87
CA VAL A 295 -10.95 9.72 6.94
C VAL A 295 -9.82 9.69 5.92
N THR A 296 -10.14 9.76 4.64
CA THR A 296 -9.14 9.86 3.57
C THR A 296 -9.11 11.26 2.98
N ARG A 297 -7.90 11.72 2.67
CA ARG A 297 -7.67 12.99 1.99
C ARG A 297 -8.06 12.93 0.51
N PRO A 298 -8.26 14.09 -0.14
CA PRO A 298 -8.38 14.14 -1.58
C PRO A 298 -7.16 13.54 -2.28
N LEU A 299 -7.38 12.80 -3.37
CA LEU A 299 -6.29 12.16 -4.13
C LEU A 299 -5.24 13.16 -4.62
N ALA A 300 -5.67 14.38 -4.94
CA ALA A 300 -4.77 15.48 -5.35
C ALA A 300 -3.70 15.78 -4.29
N ASP A 301 -4.04 15.74 -3.00
CA ASP A 301 -3.09 16.00 -1.90
C ASP A 301 -2.03 14.89 -1.80
N THR A 302 -2.41 13.65 -2.14
CA THR A 302 -1.47 12.52 -2.21
C THR A 302 -0.53 12.67 -3.39
N VAL A 303 -1.07 13.02 -4.57
CA VAL A 303 -0.28 13.26 -5.78
C VAL A 303 0.73 14.39 -5.58
N ASP A 304 0.28 15.53 -5.00
CA ASP A 304 1.14 16.68 -4.73
C ASP A 304 2.25 16.33 -3.74
N ALA A 305 1.94 15.63 -2.65
CA ALA A 305 2.93 15.23 -1.65
C ALA A 305 3.99 14.25 -2.22
N VAL A 306 3.58 13.35 -3.11
CA VAL A 306 4.51 12.46 -3.83
C VAL A 306 5.45 13.26 -4.73
N LEU A 307 4.93 14.24 -5.47
CA LEU A 307 5.75 15.08 -6.35
C LEU A 307 6.68 16.00 -5.56
N ASP A 308 6.24 16.52 -4.39
CA ASP A 308 7.09 17.31 -3.49
C ASP A 308 8.28 16.49 -2.99
N GLU A 309 8.02 15.23 -2.57
CA GLU A 309 9.11 14.33 -2.20
C GLU A 309 10.05 14.05 -3.37
N PHE A 310 9.50 13.78 -4.57
CA PHE A 310 10.31 13.52 -5.76
C PHE A 310 11.20 14.71 -6.14
N ALA A 311 10.76 15.94 -5.89
CA ALA A 311 11.58 17.13 -6.12
C ALA A 311 12.87 17.15 -5.26
N THR A 312 12.86 16.46 -4.12
CA THR A 312 14.03 16.35 -3.23
C THR A 312 14.98 15.20 -3.59
N LEU A 313 14.55 14.25 -4.43
CA LEU A 313 15.38 13.11 -4.82
C LEU A 313 16.42 13.50 -5.86
N VAL A 314 17.59 12.88 -5.81
CA VAL A 314 18.61 13.01 -6.87
C VAL A 314 18.11 12.44 -8.21
N ASP A 315 18.63 12.94 -9.32
CA ASP A 315 18.11 12.62 -10.65
C ASP A 315 18.20 11.14 -11.03
N ASP A 316 19.22 10.43 -10.57
CA ASP A 316 19.41 8.99 -10.81
C ASP A 316 18.77 8.09 -9.75
N HIS A 317 17.99 8.65 -8.84
CA HIS A 317 17.35 7.87 -7.77
C HIS A 317 16.49 6.75 -8.37
N PRO A 318 16.55 5.49 -7.85
CA PRO A 318 15.83 4.35 -8.40
C PRO A 318 14.31 4.55 -8.54
N ARG A 319 13.70 5.33 -7.64
CA ARG A 319 12.26 5.65 -7.70
C ARG A 319 11.87 6.55 -8.87
N ARG A 320 12.85 7.28 -9.47
CA ARG A 320 12.64 8.07 -10.70
C ARG A 320 12.75 7.22 -11.97
N ARG A 321 13.22 5.97 -11.86
CA ARG A 321 13.22 5.02 -12.97
C ARG A 321 11.83 4.45 -13.11
N GLY A 322 11.18 4.67 -14.24
CA GLY A 322 9.86 4.12 -14.54
C GLY A 322 9.87 2.58 -14.44
N LYS A 323 8.75 2.00 -14.08
CA LYS A 323 8.55 0.55 -14.14
C LYS A 323 8.57 0.08 -15.61
N LEU A 324 7.81 0.76 -16.46
CA LEU A 324 7.89 0.65 -17.91
C LEU A 324 8.95 1.65 -18.40
N THR A 325 9.98 1.17 -19.11
CA THR A 325 11.02 2.08 -19.61
C THR A 325 10.46 2.99 -20.71
N PRO A 326 10.98 4.23 -20.88
CA PRO A 326 10.53 5.15 -21.93
C PRO A 326 10.65 4.56 -23.34
N GLU A 327 11.66 3.74 -23.60
CA GLU A 327 11.87 3.04 -24.88
C GLU A 327 10.77 2.02 -25.13
N ARG A 328 10.48 1.17 -24.11
CA ARG A 328 9.46 0.13 -24.19
C ARG A 328 8.07 0.75 -24.32
N GLU A 329 7.80 1.83 -23.60
CA GLU A 329 6.54 2.57 -23.70
C GLU A 329 6.31 3.11 -25.11
N ARG A 330 7.32 3.76 -25.70
CA ARG A 330 7.24 4.28 -27.07
C ARG A 330 7.01 3.17 -28.10
N GLU A 331 7.71 2.04 -27.96
CA GLU A 331 7.55 0.88 -28.83
C GLU A 331 6.12 0.35 -28.77
N LEU A 332 5.57 0.15 -27.57
CA LEU A 332 4.21 -0.36 -27.38
C LEU A 332 3.16 0.59 -27.99
N ILE A 333 3.31 1.90 -27.76
CA ILE A 333 2.40 2.90 -28.35
C ILE A 333 2.46 2.87 -29.89
N ALA A 334 3.66 2.77 -30.47
CA ALA A 334 3.83 2.71 -31.92
C ALA A 334 3.13 1.48 -32.52
N ARG A 335 3.40 0.30 -31.96
CA ARG A 335 2.77 -0.96 -32.40
C ARG A 335 1.24 -0.94 -32.23
N TRP A 336 0.74 -0.34 -31.15
CA TRP A 336 -0.69 -0.19 -30.91
C TRP A 336 -1.36 0.66 -32.01
N ARG A 337 -0.73 1.79 -32.39
CA ARG A 337 -1.21 2.67 -33.47
C ARG A 337 -1.21 1.97 -34.83
N GLU A 338 -0.16 1.21 -35.15
CA GLU A 338 -0.08 0.41 -36.38
C GLU A 338 -1.20 -0.63 -36.44
N ARG A 339 -1.46 -1.33 -35.32
CA ARG A 339 -2.56 -2.31 -35.22
C ARG A 339 -3.92 -1.63 -35.41
N ALA A 340 -4.16 -0.46 -34.83
CA ALA A 340 -5.40 0.30 -35.01
C ALA A 340 -5.60 0.71 -36.49
N ALA A 341 -4.58 1.26 -37.13
CA ALA A 341 -4.64 1.65 -38.52
C ALA A 341 -4.92 0.46 -39.46
N THR A 342 -4.34 -0.71 -39.18
CA THR A 342 -4.61 -1.94 -39.97
C THR A 342 -6.06 -2.42 -39.81
N ARG A 343 -6.62 -2.33 -38.60
CA ARG A 343 -8.04 -2.70 -38.35
C ARG A 343 -9.01 -1.76 -39.06
N ASP A 344 -8.75 -0.46 -39.03
CA ASP A 344 -9.57 0.55 -39.69
C ASP A 344 -9.53 0.39 -41.22
N ALA A 345 -8.37 0.09 -41.79
CA ALA A 345 -8.21 -0.21 -43.21
C ALA A 345 -8.98 -1.48 -43.61
N ALA A 346 -8.98 -2.51 -42.81
CA ALA A 346 -9.73 -3.75 -43.05
C ALA A 346 -11.25 -3.54 -42.92
N ALA A 347 -11.70 -2.74 -41.96
CA ALA A 347 -13.12 -2.41 -41.77
C ALA A 347 -13.68 -1.53 -42.92
N GLY A 348 -12.86 -0.57 -43.41
CA GLY A 348 -13.21 0.29 -44.54
C GLY A 348 -13.29 -0.48 -45.87
N ALA A 349 -12.58 -1.60 -46.03
CA ALA A 349 -12.57 -2.43 -47.22
C ALA A 349 -13.80 -3.39 -47.31
N THR A 350 -14.57 -3.53 -46.22
CA THR A 350 -15.73 -4.43 -46.13
C THR A 350 -17.09 -3.74 -46.25
N THR A 351 -17.10 -2.42 -46.50
CA THR A 351 -18.36 -1.69 -46.77
C THR A 351 -18.56 -1.66 -48.29
N PRO A 352 -19.57 -2.37 -48.87
CA PRO A 352 -19.87 -2.39 -50.29
C PRO A 352 -20.50 -1.10 -50.78
#